data_72b171061c4fa275eaf5ea5cd7122bf9
#
_entry.id   72b171061c4fa275eaf5ea5cd7122bf9
#
_cell.length_a   1.000
_cell.length_b   1.000
_cell.length_c   1.000
_cell.angle_alpha   90.00
_cell.angle_beta   90.00
_cell.angle_gamma   90.00
#
_symmetry.space_group_name_H-M   'P 1'
#
loop_
_entity.id
_entity.type
_entity.pdbx_description
1 polymer ?
#
loop_
_entity_poly.entity_id
_entity_poly.type
_entity_poly.pdbx_seq_one_letter_code
_entity_poly.pdbx_strand_id
1 'polypeptide(L)'
;VRLRAQDGLLVMTSAPLAPSTLLEATPTILGMRIIAVDPEVVCDLVVDASTLRASGETHLALPDSAVTAPWAGISPPRSGWEASGETAAARLASRAQWGIAAVAEAVPTDAGDDVVHAVRASIWGAPDEDLAGLPLGVAFAAFALGFIAGEEQAVIRRTGPWTRVSLSRGHVLVRDTVRSGLTAVRTTGAA
;
A
#
# COMPACT_ATOMS: atom_id res chain seq x y z
N VAL A 1 -10.87 -4.00 2.15
CA VAL A 1 -9.99 -4.93 1.41
C VAL A 1 -10.65 -5.29 0.08
N ARG A 2 -9.87 -5.30 -1.01
CA ARG A 2 -10.29 -5.89 -2.28
C ARG A 2 -9.83 -7.33 -2.35
N LEU A 3 -10.75 -8.20 -2.70
CA LEU A 3 -10.53 -9.62 -2.91
C LEU A 3 -10.77 -9.92 -4.39
N ARG A 4 -9.75 -10.43 -5.06
CA ARG A 4 -9.86 -10.85 -6.45
C ARG A 4 -9.34 -12.26 -6.61
N ALA A 5 -10.23 -13.18 -6.92
CA ALA A 5 -9.89 -14.58 -7.18
C ALA A 5 -10.08 -14.90 -8.66
N GLN A 6 -9.08 -15.53 -9.25
CA GLN A 6 -9.08 -16.00 -10.62
C GLN A 6 -7.93 -17.02 -10.81
N ASP A 7 -8.15 -18.05 -11.60
CA ASP A 7 -7.13 -19.02 -12.00
C ASP A 7 -6.39 -19.67 -10.81
N GLY A 8 -7.11 -19.98 -9.73
CA GLY A 8 -6.58 -20.63 -8.55
C GLY A 8 -5.78 -19.70 -7.60
N LEU A 9 -5.79 -18.39 -7.83
CA LEU A 9 -5.13 -17.42 -7.00
C LEU A 9 -6.12 -16.39 -6.45
N LEU A 10 -6.05 -16.14 -5.15
CA LEU A 10 -6.72 -15.00 -4.50
C LEU A 10 -5.70 -13.92 -4.20
N VAL A 11 -5.91 -12.75 -4.78
CA VAL A 11 -5.16 -11.53 -4.49
C VAL A 11 -5.97 -10.68 -3.52
N MET A 12 -5.42 -10.49 -2.33
CA MET A 12 -5.98 -9.62 -1.29
C MET A 12 -5.21 -8.31 -1.29
N THR A 13 -5.89 -7.19 -1.47
CA THR A 13 -5.26 -5.86 -1.49
C THR A 13 -5.94 -4.94 -0.48
N SER A 14 -5.13 -4.22 0.29
CA SER A 14 -5.56 -3.14 1.18
C SER A 14 -4.77 -1.88 0.92
N ALA A 15 -5.26 -0.71 1.34
CA ALA A 15 -4.56 0.55 1.24
C ALA A 15 -4.29 1.13 2.63
N PRO A 16 -3.13 0.84 3.24
CA PRO A 16 -2.72 1.48 4.49
C PRO A 16 -2.61 2.99 4.40
N LEU A 17 -2.29 3.52 3.21
CA LEU A 17 -2.28 4.94 2.90
C LEU A 17 -2.74 5.18 1.47
N ALA A 18 -3.66 6.11 1.29
CA ALA A 18 -4.10 6.58 -0.02
C ALA A 18 -4.58 8.02 0.09
N PRO A 19 -4.50 8.83 -0.97
CA PRO A 19 -5.06 10.17 -0.97
C PRO A 19 -6.58 10.11 -0.75
N SER A 20 -7.12 11.00 0.06
CA SER A 20 -8.56 11.15 0.30
C SER A 20 -9.24 11.94 -0.83
N THR A 21 -8.47 12.78 -1.53
CA THR A 21 -8.94 13.58 -2.67
C THR A 21 -7.95 13.51 -3.84
N LEU A 22 -8.41 13.88 -5.03
CA LEU A 22 -7.56 13.91 -6.24
C LEU A 22 -6.45 14.98 -6.18
N LEU A 23 -6.58 15.97 -5.31
CA LEU A 23 -5.61 17.07 -5.17
C LEU A 23 -4.57 16.81 -4.07
N GLU A 24 -4.74 15.75 -3.31
CA GLU A 24 -3.82 15.39 -2.24
C GLU A 24 -2.55 14.74 -2.79
N ALA A 25 -1.40 15.27 -2.40
CA ALA A 25 -0.09 14.77 -2.81
C ALA A 25 0.41 13.58 -1.95
N THR A 26 -0.50 12.82 -1.37
CA THR A 26 -0.19 11.62 -0.60
C THR A 26 0.09 10.45 -1.53
N PRO A 27 1.19 9.71 -1.39
CA PRO A 27 1.44 8.51 -2.18
C PRO A 27 0.40 7.44 -1.88
N THR A 28 0.06 6.62 -2.88
CA THR A 28 -0.76 5.43 -2.64
C THR A 28 0.14 4.29 -2.21
N ILE A 29 -0.10 3.74 -1.02
CA ILE A 29 0.60 2.56 -0.49
C ILE A 29 -0.41 1.44 -0.36
N LEU A 30 -0.16 0.35 -1.09
CA LEU A 30 -1.00 -0.85 -1.08
C LEU A 30 -0.23 -2.00 -0.46
N GLY A 31 -0.90 -2.75 0.41
CA GLY A 31 -0.45 -4.06 0.84
C GLY A 31 -1.15 -5.15 0.02
N MET A 32 -0.41 -6.11 -0.49
CA MET A 32 -0.92 -7.18 -1.33
C MET A 32 -0.42 -8.54 -0.84
N ARG A 33 -1.36 -9.46 -0.63
CA ARG A 33 -1.07 -10.88 -0.36
C ARG A 33 -1.70 -11.73 -1.45
N ILE A 34 -0.97 -12.74 -1.89
CA ILE A 34 -1.42 -13.71 -2.88
C ILE A 34 -1.40 -15.08 -2.23
N ILE A 35 -2.53 -15.78 -2.29
CA ILE A 35 -2.66 -17.15 -1.76
C ILE A 35 -3.31 -18.04 -2.81
N ALA A 36 -2.98 -19.33 -2.77
CA ALA A 36 -3.64 -20.33 -3.60
C ALA A 36 -5.05 -20.60 -3.04
N VAL A 37 -6.01 -20.71 -3.92
CA VAL A 37 -7.40 -21.08 -3.62
C VAL A 37 -7.90 -22.10 -4.64
N ASP A 38 -9.09 -22.64 -4.42
CA ASP A 38 -9.76 -23.49 -5.40
C ASP A 38 -9.85 -22.75 -6.75
N PRO A 39 -9.41 -23.36 -7.88
CA PRO A 39 -9.47 -22.75 -9.21
C PRO A 39 -10.87 -22.34 -9.68
N GLU A 40 -11.91 -22.94 -9.14
CA GLU A 40 -13.30 -22.59 -9.45
C GLU A 40 -13.75 -21.30 -8.77
N VAL A 41 -13.02 -20.82 -7.76
CA VAL A 41 -13.34 -19.55 -7.08
C VAL A 41 -13.03 -18.37 -7.98
N VAL A 42 -14.08 -17.66 -8.38
CA VAL A 42 -13.98 -16.41 -9.15
C VAL A 42 -14.71 -15.30 -8.40
N CYS A 43 -13.99 -14.26 -8.01
CA CYS A 43 -14.60 -13.06 -7.42
C CYS A 43 -13.76 -11.80 -7.71
N ASP A 44 -14.41 -10.65 -7.68
CA ASP A 44 -13.75 -9.33 -7.63
C ASP A 44 -14.67 -8.40 -6.84
N LEU A 45 -14.38 -8.24 -5.56
CA LEU A 45 -15.22 -7.48 -4.64
C LEU A 45 -14.36 -6.68 -3.65
N VAL A 46 -14.92 -5.59 -3.16
CA VAL A 46 -14.35 -4.78 -2.08
C VAL A 46 -15.25 -4.90 -0.87
N VAL A 47 -14.66 -5.30 0.25
CA VAL A 47 -15.39 -5.52 1.51
C VAL A 47 -14.70 -4.78 2.66
N ASP A 48 -15.45 -4.50 3.71
CA ASP A 48 -14.86 -4.06 4.97
C ASP A 48 -14.10 -5.23 5.59
N ALA A 49 -12.81 -5.03 5.88
CA ALA A 49 -11.97 -6.07 6.47
C ALA A 49 -12.49 -6.56 7.84
N SER A 50 -13.15 -5.70 8.59
CA SER A 50 -13.74 -6.04 9.90
C SER A 50 -14.90 -7.03 9.80
N THR A 51 -15.51 -7.18 8.63
CA THR A 51 -16.62 -8.10 8.39
C THR A 51 -16.19 -9.49 7.94
N LEU A 52 -14.92 -9.65 7.54
CA LEU A 52 -14.38 -10.95 7.16
C LEU A 52 -14.34 -11.89 8.38
N ARG A 53 -14.77 -13.12 8.20
CA ARG A 53 -14.78 -14.14 9.27
C ARG A 53 -14.09 -15.41 8.77
N ALA A 54 -13.15 -15.91 9.58
CA ALA A 54 -12.63 -17.25 9.36
C ALA A 54 -13.73 -18.27 9.72
N SER A 55 -13.94 -19.24 8.84
CA SER A 55 -14.84 -20.39 9.04
C SER A 55 -14.02 -21.67 8.96
N GLY A 56 -13.53 -22.12 10.11
CA GLY A 56 -12.54 -23.19 10.18
C GLY A 56 -11.13 -22.71 9.79
N GLU A 57 -10.26 -23.66 9.46
CA GLU A 57 -8.85 -23.36 9.15
C GLU A 57 -8.59 -22.91 7.72
N THR A 58 -9.49 -23.25 6.79
CA THR A 58 -9.27 -23.10 5.35
C THR A 58 -10.33 -22.27 4.62
N HIS A 59 -11.34 -21.78 5.33
CA HIS A 59 -12.45 -21.06 4.73
C HIS A 59 -12.53 -19.63 5.26
N LEU A 60 -12.85 -18.71 4.37
CA LEU A 60 -13.15 -17.32 4.68
C LEU A 60 -14.58 -17.01 4.27
N ALA A 61 -15.42 -16.71 5.24
CA ALA A 61 -16.77 -16.25 4.96
C ALA A 61 -16.74 -14.80 4.48
N LEU A 62 -17.31 -14.55 3.31
CA LEU A 62 -17.46 -13.22 2.75
C LEU A 62 -18.74 -12.56 3.28
N PRO A 63 -18.73 -11.24 3.51
CA PRO A 63 -19.95 -10.52 3.89
C PRO A 63 -20.92 -10.40 2.71
N ASP A 64 -22.20 -10.26 3.01
CA ASP A 64 -23.26 -10.09 2.01
C ASP A 64 -23.23 -8.72 1.30
N SER A 65 -22.48 -7.76 1.85
CA SER A 65 -22.39 -6.40 1.32
C SER A 65 -20.99 -6.04 0.86
N ALA A 66 -20.88 -5.47 -0.34
CA ALA A 66 -19.67 -4.83 -0.83
C ALA A 66 -19.63 -3.36 -0.41
N VAL A 67 -18.42 -2.81 -0.30
CA VAL A 67 -18.19 -1.39 -0.03
C VAL A 67 -17.47 -0.72 -1.20
N THR A 68 -17.58 0.60 -1.32
CA THR A 68 -16.82 1.36 -2.31
C THR A 68 -15.57 1.94 -1.67
N ALA A 69 -14.42 1.77 -2.33
CA ALA A 69 -13.17 2.38 -1.90
C ALA A 69 -12.46 3.02 -3.12
N PRO A 70 -12.14 4.33 -3.07
CA PRO A 70 -11.53 5.05 -4.21
C PRO A 70 -10.24 4.41 -4.72
N TRP A 71 -9.41 3.88 -3.83
CA TRP A 71 -8.15 3.22 -4.17
C TRP A 71 -8.34 1.86 -4.87
N ALA A 72 -9.51 1.24 -4.77
CA ALA A 72 -9.74 -0.10 -5.33
C ALA A 72 -9.69 -0.15 -6.86
N GLY A 73 -9.86 1.00 -7.53
CA GLY A 73 -9.67 1.14 -8.98
C GLY A 73 -8.19 1.17 -9.41
N ILE A 74 -7.26 1.32 -8.46
CA ILE A 74 -5.83 1.38 -8.75
C ILE A 74 -5.28 -0.03 -8.84
N SER A 75 -4.75 -0.40 -10.01
CA SER A 75 -4.13 -1.71 -10.24
C SER A 75 -2.66 -1.56 -10.58
N PRO A 76 -1.76 -2.23 -9.84
CA PRO A 76 -0.34 -2.23 -10.17
C PRO A 76 -0.09 -3.02 -11.47
N PRO A 77 0.98 -2.70 -12.22
CA PRO A 77 1.37 -3.45 -13.41
C PRO A 77 1.63 -4.93 -13.08
N ARG A 78 1.28 -5.81 -14.01
CA ARG A 78 1.51 -7.26 -13.86
C ARG A 78 2.92 -7.68 -14.26
N SER A 79 3.61 -6.90 -15.09
CA SER A 79 4.93 -7.20 -15.66
C SER A 79 5.78 -5.93 -15.78
N GLY A 80 6.99 -6.05 -16.32
CA GLY A 80 7.91 -4.93 -16.52
C GLY A 80 8.63 -4.48 -15.24
N TRP A 81 8.68 -5.32 -14.21
CA TRP A 81 9.34 -5.03 -12.96
C TRP A 81 10.85 -5.25 -13.05
N GLU A 82 11.63 -4.20 -12.89
CA GLU A 82 13.09 -4.21 -12.89
C GLU A 82 13.62 -4.20 -11.45
N ALA A 83 14.71 -4.93 -11.20
CA ALA A 83 15.36 -4.94 -9.89
C ALA A 83 15.94 -3.55 -9.58
N SER A 84 15.73 -3.06 -8.36
CA SER A 84 16.14 -1.73 -7.91
C SER A 84 16.90 -1.73 -6.60
N GLY A 85 16.96 -2.84 -5.89
CA GLY A 85 17.70 -3.00 -4.63
C GLY A 85 17.04 -3.96 -3.67
N GLU A 86 17.54 -3.95 -2.45
CA GLU A 86 17.05 -4.79 -1.34
C GLU A 86 17.13 -3.99 -0.03
N THR A 87 16.35 -4.39 0.96
CA THR A 87 16.41 -3.87 2.32
C THR A 87 16.12 -4.98 3.32
N ALA A 88 16.80 -4.96 4.47
CA ALA A 88 16.56 -5.96 5.51
C ALA A 88 15.15 -5.79 6.12
N ALA A 89 14.43 -6.90 6.34
CA ALA A 89 13.14 -6.91 7.00
C ALA A 89 13.20 -6.28 8.41
N ALA A 90 14.33 -6.48 9.13
CA ALA A 90 14.57 -5.85 10.42
C ALA A 90 14.59 -4.31 10.33
N ARG A 91 15.11 -3.74 9.24
CA ARG A 91 15.08 -2.30 9.00
C ARG A 91 13.64 -1.80 8.79
N LEU A 92 12.86 -2.51 8.00
CA LEU A 92 11.43 -2.19 7.85
C LEU A 92 10.70 -2.24 9.20
N ALA A 93 10.94 -3.26 10.02
CA ALA A 93 10.34 -3.37 11.34
C ALA A 93 10.71 -2.20 12.25
N SER A 94 12.00 -1.84 12.32
CA SER A 94 12.49 -0.72 13.12
C SER A 94 11.87 0.62 12.67
N ARG A 95 11.83 0.88 11.36
CA ARG A 95 11.24 2.11 10.82
C ARG A 95 9.73 2.18 11.02
N ALA A 96 9.04 1.04 10.95
CA ALA A 96 7.61 0.97 11.26
C ALA A 96 7.34 1.35 12.72
N GLN A 97 8.09 0.79 13.68
CA GLN A 97 7.96 1.09 15.10
C GLN A 97 8.22 2.57 15.38
N TRP A 98 9.28 3.13 14.79
CA TRP A 98 9.58 4.56 14.91
C TRP A 98 8.40 5.42 14.40
N GLY A 99 7.88 5.11 13.22
CA GLY A 99 6.79 5.88 12.63
C GLY A 99 5.46 5.72 13.38
N ILE A 100 5.19 4.55 13.98
CA ILE A 100 4.03 4.34 14.86
C ILE A 100 4.13 5.28 16.07
N ALA A 101 5.30 5.35 16.72
CA ALA A 101 5.54 6.25 17.84
C ALA A 101 5.38 7.72 17.41
N ALA A 102 5.95 8.12 16.28
CA ALA A 102 5.84 9.49 15.75
C ALA A 102 4.37 9.89 15.47
N VAL A 103 3.56 8.99 14.90
CA VAL A 103 2.13 9.25 14.70
C VAL A 103 1.41 9.37 16.04
N ALA A 104 1.69 8.49 17.00
CA ALA A 104 1.05 8.53 18.32
C ALA A 104 1.36 9.83 19.08
N GLU A 105 2.57 10.36 18.93
CA GLU A 105 2.98 11.62 19.53
C GLU A 105 2.36 12.84 18.82
N ALA A 106 2.24 12.79 17.50
CA ALA A 106 1.78 13.91 16.70
C ALA A 106 0.25 14.07 16.64
N VAL A 107 -0.52 13.01 16.93
CA VAL A 107 -2.00 13.06 16.91
C VAL A 107 -2.51 13.65 18.22
N PRO A 108 -3.23 14.80 18.20
CA PRO A 108 -3.86 15.36 19.39
C PRO A 108 -4.89 14.41 20.01
N THR A 109 -5.07 14.44 21.33
CA THR A 109 -5.95 13.53 22.07
C THR A 109 -7.42 13.57 21.59
N ASP A 110 -7.89 14.74 21.17
CA ASP A 110 -9.27 14.96 20.71
C ASP A 110 -9.35 15.18 19.18
N ALA A 111 -8.39 14.63 18.42
CA ALA A 111 -8.34 14.80 16.98
C ALA A 111 -9.50 14.08 16.27
N GLY A 112 -10.21 14.80 15.39
CA GLY A 112 -11.14 14.18 14.45
C GLY A 112 -10.41 13.41 13.32
N ASP A 113 -11.17 12.59 12.59
CA ASP A 113 -10.64 11.69 11.56
C ASP A 113 -9.79 12.39 10.50
N ASP A 114 -10.17 13.61 10.08
CA ASP A 114 -9.42 14.38 9.08
C ASP A 114 -8.02 14.78 9.59
N VAL A 115 -7.91 15.16 10.88
CA VAL A 115 -6.63 15.49 11.50
C VAL A 115 -5.75 14.26 11.64
N VAL A 116 -6.34 13.15 12.08
CA VAL A 116 -5.62 11.85 12.15
C VAL A 116 -5.14 11.44 10.76
N HIS A 117 -5.98 11.57 9.73
CA HIS A 117 -5.60 11.28 8.34
C HIS A 117 -4.44 12.18 7.88
N ALA A 118 -4.52 13.48 8.11
CA ALA A 118 -3.48 14.44 7.72
C ALA A 118 -2.13 14.15 8.40
N VAL A 119 -2.13 13.84 9.69
CA VAL A 119 -0.92 13.47 10.44
C VAL A 119 -0.33 12.16 9.87
N ARG A 120 -1.15 11.17 9.64
CA ARG A 120 -0.72 9.90 9.04
C ARG A 120 -0.19 10.10 7.62
N ALA A 121 -0.85 10.89 6.79
CA ALA A 121 -0.41 11.21 5.44
C ALA A 121 0.95 11.93 5.45
N SER A 122 1.15 12.86 6.36
CA SER A 122 2.42 13.59 6.52
C SER A 122 3.57 12.67 6.93
N ILE A 123 3.36 11.81 7.94
CA ILE A 123 4.44 10.95 8.48
C ILE A 123 4.68 9.75 7.58
N TRP A 124 3.61 9.01 7.21
CA TRP A 124 3.75 7.80 6.39
C TRP A 124 4.03 8.10 4.92
N GLY A 125 3.63 9.27 4.42
CA GLY A 125 3.90 9.71 3.04
C GLY A 125 5.29 10.28 2.85
N ALA A 126 6.00 10.66 3.92
CA ALA A 126 7.33 11.24 3.83
C ALA A 126 8.37 10.21 3.36
N PRO A 127 9.30 10.60 2.47
CA PRO A 127 10.43 9.76 2.10
C PRO A 127 11.35 9.55 3.31
N ASP A 128 11.86 8.34 3.44
CA ASP A 128 12.72 7.92 4.55
C ASP A 128 14.10 7.52 4.02
N GLU A 129 15.18 8.10 4.54
CA GLU A 129 16.55 7.87 4.06
C GLU A 129 17.01 6.45 4.36
N ASP A 130 16.60 5.87 5.49
CA ASP A 130 16.92 4.48 5.85
C ASP A 130 16.23 3.46 4.94
N LEU A 131 15.20 3.90 4.21
CA LEU A 131 14.48 3.10 3.23
C LEU A 131 14.81 3.49 1.77
N ALA A 132 15.99 4.09 1.55
CA ALA A 132 16.44 4.55 0.23
C ALA A 132 15.44 5.51 -0.46
N GLY A 133 14.82 6.39 0.31
CA GLY A 133 13.87 7.39 -0.15
C GLY A 133 12.45 6.87 -0.38
N LEU A 134 12.16 5.61 -0.06
CA LEU A 134 10.78 5.12 -0.06
C LEU A 134 9.96 5.79 1.05
N PRO A 135 8.66 6.01 0.85
CA PRO A 135 7.80 6.52 1.91
C PRO A 135 7.83 5.63 3.15
N LEU A 136 7.90 6.25 4.33
CA LEU A 136 7.92 5.53 5.61
C LEU A 136 6.75 4.56 5.79
N GLY A 137 5.61 4.86 5.19
CA GLY A 137 4.43 3.99 5.18
C GLY A 137 4.63 2.63 4.53
N VAL A 138 5.71 2.42 3.75
CA VAL A 138 6.11 1.10 3.26
C VAL A 138 6.46 0.19 4.42
N ALA A 139 7.26 0.70 5.37
CA ALA A 139 7.63 -0.04 6.57
C ALA A 139 6.41 -0.34 7.44
N PHE A 140 5.55 0.66 7.65
CA PHE A 140 4.29 0.49 8.37
C PHE A 140 3.40 -0.59 7.73
N ALA A 141 3.20 -0.55 6.41
CA ALA A 141 2.39 -1.53 5.70
C ALA A 141 2.94 -2.96 5.83
N ALA A 142 4.26 -3.13 5.66
CA ALA A 142 4.92 -4.43 5.79
C ALA A 142 4.76 -5.01 7.22
N PHE A 143 4.88 -4.16 8.23
CA PHE A 143 4.76 -4.54 9.63
C PHE A 143 3.30 -4.82 10.03
N ALA A 144 2.40 -3.88 9.79
CA ALA A 144 0.99 -3.95 10.20
C ALA A 144 0.22 -5.09 9.52
N LEU A 145 0.60 -5.43 8.28
CA LEU A 145 -0.02 -6.53 7.52
C LEU A 145 0.65 -7.89 7.77
N GLY A 146 1.66 -7.95 8.66
CA GLY A 146 2.34 -9.18 9.04
C GLY A 146 3.14 -9.80 7.89
N PHE A 147 3.71 -8.98 6.99
CA PHE A 147 4.52 -9.47 5.87
C PHE A 147 5.94 -9.81 6.30
N ILE A 148 6.44 -9.20 7.37
CA ILE A 148 7.77 -9.46 7.92
C ILE A 148 7.76 -10.81 8.65
N ALA A 149 8.61 -11.75 8.23
CA ALA A 149 8.72 -13.09 8.78
C ALA A 149 10.18 -13.42 9.12
N GLY A 150 10.63 -12.95 10.28
CA GLY A 150 12.00 -13.20 10.73
C GLY A 150 13.07 -12.42 9.95
N GLU A 151 14.25 -13.03 9.81
CA GLU A 151 15.38 -12.43 9.11
C GLU A 151 15.30 -12.76 7.62
N GLU A 152 14.85 -11.79 6.82
CA GLU A 152 14.79 -11.89 5.37
C GLU A 152 15.20 -10.58 4.70
N GLN A 153 15.55 -10.62 3.42
CA GLN A 153 15.77 -9.46 2.58
C GLN A 153 14.50 -9.19 1.77
N ALA A 154 13.98 -7.99 1.90
CA ALA A 154 12.90 -7.53 1.05
C ALA A 154 13.47 -7.04 -0.28
N VAL A 155 13.00 -7.61 -1.38
CA VAL A 155 13.45 -7.27 -2.74
C VAL A 155 12.64 -6.08 -3.27
N ILE A 156 13.36 -5.06 -3.75
CA ILE A 156 12.75 -3.85 -4.30
C ILE A 156 12.79 -3.91 -5.83
N ARG A 157 11.66 -3.69 -6.48
CA ARG A 157 11.52 -3.59 -7.93
C ARG A 157 10.72 -2.36 -8.31
N ARG A 158 11.01 -1.81 -9.50
CA ARG A 158 10.33 -0.62 -10.04
C ARG A 158 9.77 -0.86 -11.43
N THR A 159 8.69 -0.16 -11.75
CA THR A 159 8.15 -0.08 -13.10
C THR A 159 7.31 1.20 -13.24
N GLY A 160 7.70 2.13 -14.12
CA GLY A 160 7.07 3.43 -14.22
C GLY A 160 6.94 4.13 -12.86
N PRO A 161 5.75 4.60 -12.46
CA PRO A 161 5.55 5.27 -11.18
C PRO A 161 5.39 4.31 -9.99
N TRP A 162 5.62 3.02 -10.18
CA TRP A 162 5.41 2.01 -9.17
C TRP A 162 6.71 1.47 -8.59
N THR A 163 6.75 1.34 -7.29
CA THR A 163 7.75 0.56 -6.56
C THR A 163 7.07 -0.59 -5.82
N ARG A 164 7.66 -1.78 -5.87
CA ARG A 164 7.21 -2.96 -5.15
C ARG A 164 8.30 -3.46 -4.22
N VAL A 165 7.98 -3.58 -2.95
CA VAL A 165 8.81 -4.21 -1.92
C VAL A 165 8.22 -5.57 -1.61
N SER A 166 8.96 -6.63 -1.89
CA SER A 166 8.51 -8.02 -1.80
C SER A 166 9.17 -8.74 -0.65
N LEU A 167 8.36 -9.28 0.24
CA LEU A 167 8.73 -10.18 1.33
C LEU A 167 8.10 -11.56 1.09
N SER A 168 8.49 -12.55 1.87
CA SER A 168 7.99 -13.94 1.74
C SER A 168 6.48 -14.06 1.92
N ARG A 169 5.87 -13.21 2.75
CA ARG A 169 4.44 -13.27 3.09
C ARG A 169 3.57 -12.28 2.33
N GLY A 170 4.14 -11.36 1.54
CA GLY A 170 3.36 -10.38 0.81
C GLY A 170 4.21 -9.29 0.17
N HIS A 171 3.53 -8.35 -0.44
CA HIS A 171 4.16 -7.25 -1.16
C HIS A 171 3.57 -5.92 -0.69
N VAL A 172 4.44 -4.92 -0.56
CA VAL A 172 4.02 -3.53 -0.44
C VAL A 172 4.29 -2.83 -1.77
N LEU A 173 3.26 -2.16 -2.29
CA LEU A 173 3.34 -1.43 -3.54
C LEU A 173 3.15 0.05 -3.26
N VAL A 174 4.01 0.87 -3.81
CA VAL A 174 3.91 2.32 -3.75
C VAL A 174 3.66 2.84 -5.16
N ARG A 175 2.68 3.70 -5.29
CA ARG A 175 2.52 4.53 -6.47
C ARG A 175 2.88 5.95 -6.09
N ASP A 176 3.97 6.45 -6.68
CA ASP A 176 4.37 7.84 -6.50
C ASP A 176 3.28 8.76 -7.07
N THR A 177 3.07 9.89 -6.40
CA THR A 177 2.22 10.94 -6.96
C THR A 177 2.86 11.47 -8.24
N VAL A 178 2.14 11.40 -9.34
CA VAL A 178 2.57 12.09 -10.56
C VAL A 178 2.54 13.58 -10.24
N ARG A 179 3.72 14.18 -10.03
CA ARG A 179 3.83 15.64 -10.07
C ARG A 179 3.48 16.03 -11.50
N SER A 180 2.27 16.49 -11.73
CA SER A 180 1.90 17.16 -12.96
C SER A 180 2.74 18.45 -13.03
N GLY A 181 3.95 18.34 -13.57
CA GLY A 181 4.71 19.50 -13.97
C GLY A 181 3.87 20.20 -15.01
N LEU A 182 3.36 21.37 -14.68
CA LEU A 182 2.79 22.28 -15.64
C LEU A 182 3.87 22.49 -16.71
N THR A 183 3.68 21.86 -17.86
CA THR A 183 4.51 22.11 -19.04
C THR A 183 4.39 23.60 -19.32
N ALA A 184 5.48 24.34 -19.14
CA ALA A 184 5.51 25.75 -19.46
C ALA A 184 5.08 25.90 -20.93
N VAL A 185 3.93 26.53 -21.17
CA VAL A 185 3.48 26.89 -22.52
C VAL A 185 4.53 27.81 -23.07
N ARG A 186 5.33 27.36 -24.05
CA ARG A 186 6.18 28.24 -24.84
C ARG A 186 5.26 29.12 -25.67
N THR A 187 5.06 30.36 -25.26
CA THR A 187 4.54 31.40 -26.12
C THR A 187 5.62 31.71 -27.16
N THR A 188 5.42 31.20 -28.38
CA THR A 188 6.20 31.62 -29.54
C THR A 188 5.74 33.04 -29.84
N GLY A 189 6.55 34.04 -29.47
CA GLY A 189 6.33 35.41 -29.89
C GLY A 189 6.53 35.47 -31.39
N ALA A 190 5.50 35.91 -32.12
CA ALA A 190 5.62 36.31 -33.51
C ALA A 190 6.41 37.62 -33.59
N ALA A 191 7.43 37.64 -34.45
CA ALA A 191 8.12 38.84 -34.90
C ALA A 191 7.35 39.46 -36.06
#